data_c4eba80edcd51afd5c04f8499dd8f928
#
_entry.id   c4eba80edcd51afd5c04f8499dd8f928
#
_cell.length_a   1.000
_cell.length_b   1.000
_cell.length_c   1.000
_cell.angle_alpha   90.00
_cell.angle_beta   90.00
_cell.angle_gamma   90.00
#
_symmetry.space_group_name_H-M   'P 1'
#
loop_
_entity.id
_entity.type
_entity.pdbx_description
1 polymer ?
#
loop_
_entity_poly.entity_id
_entity_poly.type
_entity_poly.pdbx_seq_one_letter_code
_entity_poly.pdbx_strand_id
1 'polypeptide(L)'
;MRHALITGGSRGIGAAAVRAFTAAGYAVSFFYEKNDAAAAAVSAETGAEAVRCDVADAQAVQDAVSRLPETDVLVNNAGICHYGLISQITQAQWDRLFAVN
;
A
#
# COMPACT_ATOMS: atom_id res chain seq x y z
N MET A 1 7.68 6.02 -14.46
CA MET A 1 7.63 6.47 -13.05
C MET A 1 7.53 5.24 -12.15
N ARG A 2 8.35 5.18 -11.12
CA ARG A 2 8.30 4.09 -10.16
C ARG A 2 7.05 4.20 -9.30
N HIS A 3 6.55 3.07 -8.85
CA HIS A 3 5.35 2.99 -8.01
C HIS A 3 5.67 2.38 -6.66
N ALA A 4 5.24 3.06 -5.60
CA ALA A 4 5.36 2.57 -4.22
C ALA A 4 3.98 2.27 -3.67
N LEU A 5 3.85 1.12 -3.01
CA LEU A 5 2.65 0.73 -2.31
C LEU A 5 2.94 0.70 -0.81
N ILE A 6 2.13 1.42 -0.03
CA ILE A 6 2.32 1.53 1.40
C ILE A 6 1.08 1.02 2.10
N THR A 7 1.23 0.05 2.98
CA THR A 7 0.12 -0.42 3.80
C THR A 7 0.02 0.43 5.07
N GLY A 8 -1.21 0.74 5.49
CA GLY A 8 -1.42 1.59 6.66
C GLY A 8 -0.99 3.04 6.45
N GLY A 9 -1.24 3.60 5.27
CA GLY A 9 -0.73 4.91 4.87
C GLY A 9 -1.52 6.11 5.36
N SER A 10 -2.63 5.94 6.08
CA SER A 10 -3.51 7.06 6.42
C SER A 10 -3.03 7.88 7.62
N ARG A 11 -2.09 7.38 8.41
CA ARG A 11 -1.59 8.08 9.60
C ARG A 11 -0.23 7.56 10.05
N GLY A 12 0.41 8.27 10.95
CA GLY A 12 1.65 7.84 11.60
C GLY A 12 2.79 7.63 10.61
N ILE A 13 3.55 6.57 10.83
CA ILE A 13 4.72 6.23 10.00
C ILE A 13 4.31 5.97 8.56
N GLY A 14 3.17 5.32 8.34
CA GLY A 14 2.67 5.07 7.00
C GLY A 14 2.40 6.35 6.22
N ALA A 15 1.75 7.32 6.85
CA ALA A 15 1.49 8.62 6.23
C ALA A 15 2.79 9.37 5.94
N ALA A 16 3.76 9.29 6.84
CA ALA A 16 5.09 9.89 6.62
C ALA A 16 5.79 9.23 5.43
N ALA A 17 5.67 7.92 5.27
CA ALA A 17 6.23 7.20 4.13
C ALA A 17 5.55 7.63 2.83
N VAL A 18 4.22 7.80 2.83
CA VAL A 18 3.50 8.30 1.65
C VAL A 18 4.05 9.66 1.22
N ARG A 19 4.23 10.58 2.16
CA ARG A 19 4.78 11.90 1.87
C ARG A 19 6.20 11.82 1.31
N ALA A 20 7.04 10.99 1.93
CA ALA A 20 8.43 10.86 1.53
C ALA A 20 8.58 10.30 0.11
N PHE A 21 7.86 9.24 -0.22
CA PHE A 21 7.91 8.65 -1.56
C PHE A 21 7.31 9.58 -2.61
N THR A 22 6.23 10.27 -2.28
CA THR A 22 5.64 11.24 -3.19
C THR A 22 6.62 12.38 -3.48
N ALA A 23 7.28 12.90 -2.45
CA ALA A 23 8.28 13.95 -2.60
C ALA A 23 9.48 13.48 -3.42
N ALA A 24 9.80 12.19 -3.37
CA ALA A 24 10.88 11.61 -4.16
C ALA A 24 10.50 11.33 -5.62
N GLY A 25 9.28 11.62 -6.01
CA GLY A 25 8.83 11.47 -7.39
C GLY A 25 8.19 10.15 -7.73
N TYR A 26 7.87 9.32 -6.74
CA TYR A 26 7.17 8.07 -6.97
C TYR A 26 5.68 8.33 -7.19
N ALA A 27 5.06 7.49 -8.03
CA ALA A 27 3.62 7.31 -7.95
C ALA A 27 3.35 6.47 -6.71
N VAL A 28 2.41 6.87 -5.89
CA VAL A 28 2.16 6.22 -4.59
C VAL A 28 0.71 5.79 -4.49
N SER A 29 0.51 4.56 -4.04
CA SER A 29 -0.79 4.07 -3.58
C SER A 29 -0.63 3.63 -2.14
N PHE A 30 -1.66 3.79 -1.33
CA PHE A 30 -1.61 3.30 0.04
C PHE A 30 -2.93 2.67 0.44
N PHE A 31 -2.83 1.64 1.26
CA PHE A 31 -3.99 0.97 1.83
C PHE A 31 -4.34 1.57 3.18
N TYR A 32 -5.63 1.70 3.44
CA TYR A 32 -6.15 2.06 4.75
C TYR A 32 -7.39 1.20 5.05
N GLU A 33 -7.73 1.07 6.31
CA GLU A 33 -8.81 0.17 6.70
C GLU A 33 -10.12 0.88 7.00
N LYS A 34 -10.10 1.87 7.89
CA LYS A 34 -11.35 2.43 8.43
C LYS A 34 -11.48 3.94 8.34
N ASN A 35 -10.38 4.67 8.44
CA ASN A 35 -10.46 6.12 8.57
C ASN A 35 -10.45 6.81 7.22
N ASP A 36 -11.63 6.89 6.62
CA ASP A 36 -11.79 7.53 5.30
C ASP A 36 -11.34 8.99 5.31
N ALA A 37 -11.61 9.72 6.39
CA ALA A 37 -11.25 11.14 6.48
C ALA A 37 -9.73 11.32 6.52
N ALA A 38 -9.02 10.51 7.31
CA ALA A 38 -7.56 10.58 7.37
C ALA A 38 -6.93 10.20 6.03
N ALA A 39 -7.46 9.16 5.37
CA ALA A 39 -6.98 8.75 4.06
C ALA A 39 -7.22 9.83 3.01
N ALA A 40 -8.38 10.45 3.01
CA ALA A 40 -8.70 11.54 2.09
C ALA A 40 -7.77 12.73 2.29
N ALA A 41 -7.43 13.05 3.55
CA ALA A 41 -6.50 14.15 3.86
C ALA A 41 -5.10 13.88 3.31
N VAL A 42 -4.58 12.68 3.50
CA VAL A 42 -3.26 12.30 2.97
C VAL A 42 -3.27 12.30 1.44
N SER A 43 -4.31 11.76 0.83
CA SER A 43 -4.46 11.75 -0.62
C SER A 43 -4.51 13.17 -1.19
N ALA A 44 -5.28 14.06 -0.57
CA ALA A 44 -5.39 15.45 -1.00
C ALA A 44 -4.05 16.20 -0.87
N GLU A 45 -3.31 15.92 0.19
CA GLU A 45 -2.03 16.56 0.46
C GLU A 45 -0.95 16.11 -0.53
N THR A 46 -0.93 14.83 -0.89
CA THR A 46 0.20 14.20 -1.60
C THR A 46 -0.09 13.86 -3.05
N GLY A 47 -1.34 13.73 -3.42
CA GLY A 47 -1.75 13.17 -4.71
C GLY A 47 -1.69 11.65 -4.77
N ALA A 48 -1.35 10.99 -3.67
CA ALA A 48 -1.31 9.53 -3.62
C ALA A 48 -2.72 8.95 -3.70
N GLU A 49 -2.84 7.76 -4.27
CA GLU A 49 -4.11 7.05 -4.37
C GLU A 49 -4.41 6.32 -3.07
N ALA A 50 -5.52 6.67 -2.43
CA ALA A 50 -5.99 5.98 -1.24
C ALA A 50 -6.88 4.80 -1.65
N VAL A 51 -6.55 3.62 -1.18
CA VAL A 51 -7.31 2.40 -1.47
C VAL A 51 -7.77 1.79 -0.16
N ARG A 52 -9.09 1.70 0.02
CA ARG A 52 -9.62 1.04 1.20
C ARG A 52 -9.44 -0.46 1.05
N CYS A 53 -8.62 -1.03 1.90
CA CYS A 53 -8.29 -2.45 1.84
C CYS A 53 -7.89 -2.93 3.22
N ASP A 54 -8.67 -3.88 3.75
CA ASP A 54 -8.29 -4.59 4.97
C ASP A 54 -7.22 -5.61 4.61
N VAL A 55 -5.99 -5.37 5.04
CA VAL A 55 -4.89 -6.29 4.77
C VAL A 55 -5.06 -7.63 5.48
N ALA A 56 -6.02 -7.75 6.39
CA ALA A 56 -6.42 -9.02 6.97
C ALA A 56 -7.32 -9.85 6.05
N ASP A 57 -7.74 -9.31 4.94
CA ASP A 57 -8.53 -10.00 3.92
C ASP A 57 -7.68 -10.26 2.69
N ALA A 58 -7.22 -11.51 2.54
CA ALA A 58 -6.33 -11.89 1.45
C ALA A 58 -6.95 -11.63 0.07
N GLN A 59 -8.26 -11.87 -0.08
CA GLN A 59 -8.93 -11.64 -1.35
C GLN A 59 -8.98 -10.15 -1.68
N ALA A 60 -9.24 -9.30 -0.67
CA ALA A 60 -9.25 -7.86 -0.87
C ALA A 60 -7.87 -7.36 -1.30
N VAL A 61 -6.81 -7.89 -0.68
CA VAL A 61 -5.42 -7.54 -1.06
C VAL A 61 -5.14 -7.94 -2.50
N GLN A 62 -5.50 -9.16 -2.89
CA GLN A 62 -5.28 -9.64 -4.25
C GLN A 62 -6.02 -8.78 -5.28
N ASP A 63 -7.28 -8.45 -5.00
CA ASP A 63 -8.09 -7.63 -5.90
C ASP A 63 -7.52 -6.22 -6.01
N ALA A 64 -7.12 -5.63 -4.91
CA ALA A 64 -6.54 -4.29 -4.89
C ALA A 64 -5.22 -4.25 -5.66
N VAL A 65 -4.32 -5.19 -5.39
CA VAL A 65 -3.01 -5.26 -6.07
C VAL A 65 -3.17 -5.46 -7.57
N SER A 66 -4.14 -6.25 -7.99
CA SER A 66 -4.38 -6.52 -9.42
C SER A 66 -4.79 -5.27 -10.19
N ARG A 67 -5.35 -4.27 -9.51
CA ARG A 67 -5.80 -3.01 -10.14
C ARG A 67 -4.75 -1.92 -10.11
N LEU A 68 -3.68 -2.11 -9.36
CA LEU A 68 -2.63 -1.12 -9.22
C LEU A 68 -1.56 -1.29 -10.29
N PRO A 69 -0.78 -0.23 -10.58
CA PRO A 69 0.40 -0.37 -11.40
C PRO A 69 1.39 -1.36 -10.79
N GLU A 70 2.31 -1.85 -11.59
CA GLU A 70 3.39 -2.68 -11.09
C GLU A 70 4.13 -1.98 -9.95
N THR A 71 4.30 -2.67 -8.83
CA THR A 71 4.88 -2.10 -7.63
C THR A 71 6.38 -2.34 -7.58
N ASP A 72 7.15 -1.26 -7.50
CA ASP A 72 8.60 -1.29 -7.39
C ASP A 72 9.06 -1.35 -5.93
N VAL A 73 8.30 -0.72 -5.04
CA VAL A 73 8.62 -0.65 -3.61
C VAL A 73 7.36 -0.98 -2.81
N LEU A 74 7.50 -1.87 -1.85
CA LEU A 74 6.44 -2.17 -0.90
C LEU A 74 6.90 -1.79 0.51
N VAL A 75 6.15 -0.89 1.14
CA VAL A 75 6.34 -0.56 2.56
C VAL A 75 5.23 -1.23 3.36
N ASN A 76 5.58 -2.29 4.07
CA ASN A 76 4.61 -3.05 4.86
C ASN A 76 4.55 -2.50 6.27
N ASN A 77 3.63 -1.57 6.50
CA ASN A 77 3.49 -0.85 7.77
C ASN A 77 2.19 -1.17 8.51
N ALA A 78 1.31 -1.96 7.94
CA ALA A 78 -0.05 -2.16 8.47
C ALA A 78 -0.15 -3.08 9.67
N GLY A 79 0.96 -3.46 10.28
CA GLY A 79 0.97 -4.28 11.48
C GLY A 79 1.47 -5.69 11.23
N ILE A 80 1.83 -6.33 12.32
CA ILE A 80 2.54 -7.61 12.29
C ILE A 80 1.63 -8.83 12.19
N CYS A 81 0.35 -8.67 12.45
CA CYS A 81 -0.58 -9.79 12.50
C CYS A 81 -0.92 -10.37 11.12
N HIS A 82 -0.29 -9.87 10.07
CA HIS A 82 -0.66 -10.21 8.69
C HIS A 82 0.26 -11.22 8.02
N TYR A 83 1.18 -11.82 8.76
CA TYR A 83 2.06 -12.85 8.19
C TYR A 83 1.29 -14.01 7.56
N GLY A 84 0.26 -14.48 8.25
CA GLY A 84 -0.56 -15.56 7.72
C GLY A 84 -1.30 -15.18 6.45
N LEU A 85 -1.68 -13.92 6.34
CA LEU A 85 -2.37 -13.40 5.17
C LEU A 85 -1.47 -13.22 3.99
N ILE A 86 -0.30 -12.67 4.25
CA ILE A 86 0.71 -12.52 3.22
C ILE A 86 1.07 -13.87 2.64
N SER A 87 1.13 -14.92 3.46
CA SER A 87 1.39 -16.28 2.98
C SER A 87 0.27 -16.83 2.09
N GLN A 88 -0.91 -16.24 2.11
CA GLN A 88 -2.03 -16.62 1.24
C GLN A 88 -2.00 -15.93 -0.12
N ILE A 89 -1.15 -14.96 -0.30
CA ILE A 89 -0.92 -14.34 -1.60
C ILE A 89 -0.17 -15.34 -2.48
N THR A 90 -0.55 -15.43 -3.74
CA THR A 90 0.09 -16.39 -4.66
C THR A 90 1.57 -16.06 -4.85
N GLN A 91 2.35 -17.08 -5.19
CA GLN A 91 3.78 -16.89 -5.46
C GLN A 91 4.01 -15.84 -6.56
N ALA A 92 3.17 -15.84 -7.58
CA ALA A 92 3.29 -14.87 -8.66
C ALA A 92 3.06 -13.43 -8.16
N GLN A 93 2.12 -13.24 -7.23
CA GLN A 93 1.87 -11.92 -6.64
C GLN A 93 3.04 -11.49 -5.76
N TRP A 94 3.59 -12.41 -4.97
CA TRP A 94 4.79 -12.17 -4.20
C TRP A 94 5.95 -11.74 -5.08
N ASP A 95 6.20 -12.51 -6.13
CA ASP A 95 7.30 -12.23 -7.05
C ASP A 95 7.13 -10.85 -7.67
N ARG A 96 5.91 -10.48 -8.03
CA ARG A 96 5.62 -9.16 -8.58
C ARG A 96 5.85 -8.03 -7.57
N LEU A 97 5.46 -8.25 -6.30
CA LEU A 97 5.63 -7.24 -5.26
C LEU A 97 7.08 -7.07 -4.83
N PHE A 98 7.87 -8.13 -4.85
CA PHE A 98 9.22 -8.14 -4.31
C PHE A 98 10.31 -8.33 -5.36
N ALA A 99 9.98 -8.42 -6.63
CA ALA A 99 10.97 -8.67 -7.68
C ALA A 99 12.07 -7.61 -7.74
N VAL A 100 11.77 -6.41 -7.30
CA VAL A 100 12.68 -5.27 -7.33
C VAL A 100 13.18 -4.90 -5.95
N ASN A 101 12.64 -5.51 -4.93
CA ASN A 101 13.01 -5.28 -3.54
C ASN A 101 13.92 -6.41 -3.05
#